data_c46203a4899164f04ab66bd8299071ba
#
_entry.id   c46203a4899164f04ab66bd8299071ba
#
_cell.length_a   1.000
_cell.length_b   1.000
_cell.length_c   1.000
_cell.angle_alpha   90.00
_cell.angle_beta   90.00
_cell.angle_gamma   90.00
#
_symmetry.space_group_name_H-M   'P 1'
#
loop_
_entity.id
_entity.type
_entity.pdbx_description
1 polymer ?
#
loop_
_entity_poly.entity_id
_entity_poly.type
_entity_poly.pdbx_seq_one_letter_code
_entity_poly.pdbx_strand_id
1 'polypeptide(L)'
;MNYFSIKLESDLILRTILLIFLLLVVGFLLNNFLISLEFELIEIIINSISDAYLQVSVFVAAVLLIFYGFESLFGINLNRKLQNSGIYQVPVASALGALPGCGGDILVITQFTKGGISFGSVVAVLTSTMGDAAFLLIASEPQTGIFIIILGFVVGVMSGWFVDLTHPKNYLTPKEKNISVNNKREKEISTNFKIIWTVLIVPGLIIGIMMAFQVDVNEYFKIGSIQNIASLFGFLAGLSLIIFHLIACKGKFHKKTSLDGGSSFERTYLDTNFVTIWVVIAFLLFELIIYYTAFDLRSVFNSYVFLTPLMAVLVGFIPGCGPQIIITSTYLMGIIPLSAQIGNAISNDGDALFPVLAISPKVGLIATLYSAVPAIIVSYGYLLIFE
;
A
#
# COMPACT_ATOMS: atom_id res chain seq x y z
N MET A 1 36.29 4.02 31.23
CA MET A 1 34.90 4.32 30.79
C MET A 1 34.41 3.44 29.64
N ASN A 2 35.25 2.63 28.99
CA ASN A 2 34.87 1.85 27.78
C ASN A 2 34.42 0.40 28.04
N TYR A 3 34.61 -0.15 29.24
CA TYR A 3 34.24 -1.56 29.50
C TYR A 3 32.75 -1.75 29.82
N PHE A 4 32.09 -0.72 30.32
CA PHE A 4 30.66 -0.76 30.68
C PHE A 4 29.75 -0.57 29.43
N SER A 5 30.20 0.17 28.42
CA SER A 5 29.46 0.34 27.16
C SER A 5 29.48 -0.91 26.30
N ILE A 6 30.59 -1.62 26.22
CA ILE A 6 30.73 -2.86 25.43
C ILE A 6 29.89 -3.99 26.04
N LYS A 7 29.77 -4.06 27.38
CA LYS A 7 28.95 -5.06 28.06
C LYS A 7 27.44 -4.79 27.88
N LEU A 8 27.03 -3.51 27.80
CA LEU A 8 25.64 -3.14 27.50
C LEU A 8 25.25 -3.45 26.04
N GLU A 9 26.17 -3.25 25.09
CA GLU A 9 25.93 -3.59 23.69
C GLU A 9 25.85 -5.11 23.49
N SER A 10 26.71 -5.90 24.11
CA SER A 10 26.68 -7.37 24.01
C SER A 10 25.38 -7.96 24.63
N ASP A 11 24.93 -7.44 25.76
CA ASP A 11 23.66 -7.86 26.37
C ASP A 11 22.44 -7.49 25.52
N LEU A 12 22.53 -6.41 24.76
CA LEU A 12 21.45 -5.95 23.91
C LEU A 12 21.39 -6.75 22.59
N ILE A 13 22.55 -7.05 22.01
CA ILE A 13 22.67 -7.95 20.85
C ILE A 13 22.16 -9.35 21.24
N LEU A 14 22.54 -9.85 22.40
CA LEU A 14 22.10 -11.14 22.90
C LEU A 14 20.57 -11.18 23.10
N ARG A 15 19.97 -10.11 23.64
CA ARG A 15 18.51 -9.99 23.81
C ARG A 15 17.79 -9.93 22.44
N THR A 16 18.37 -9.26 21.44
CA THR A 16 17.80 -9.17 20.11
C THR A 16 17.86 -10.52 19.38
N ILE A 17 19.00 -11.24 19.50
CA ILE A 17 19.13 -12.60 18.98
C ILE A 17 18.16 -13.55 19.70
N LEU A 18 18.01 -13.43 21.01
CA LEU A 18 17.05 -14.19 21.80
C LEU A 18 15.60 -13.90 21.38
N LEU A 19 15.28 -12.65 21.03
CA LEU A 19 13.94 -12.26 20.57
C LEU A 19 13.65 -12.82 19.18
N ILE A 20 14.61 -12.78 18.28
CA ILE A 20 14.53 -13.41 16.95
C ILE A 20 14.42 -14.93 17.11
N PHE A 21 15.22 -15.53 17.97
CA PHE A 21 15.16 -16.96 18.28
C PHE A 21 13.81 -17.35 18.91
N LEU A 22 13.30 -16.53 19.83
CA LEU A 22 11.97 -16.73 20.44
C LEU A 22 10.86 -16.65 19.39
N LEU A 23 10.94 -15.69 18.45
CA LEU A 23 10.00 -15.59 17.34
C LEU A 23 10.07 -16.81 16.40
N LEU A 24 11.25 -17.31 16.13
CA LEU A 24 11.45 -18.53 15.36
C LEU A 24 10.93 -19.78 16.09
N VAL A 25 11.17 -19.88 17.40
CA VAL A 25 10.66 -20.97 18.25
C VAL A 25 9.13 -20.88 18.39
N VAL A 26 8.59 -19.69 18.58
CA VAL A 26 7.13 -19.47 18.60
C VAL A 26 6.52 -19.81 17.25
N GLY A 27 7.15 -19.41 16.14
CA GLY A 27 6.73 -19.80 14.79
C GLY A 27 6.77 -21.32 14.59
N PHE A 28 7.81 -21.98 15.07
CA PHE A 28 7.94 -23.46 15.01
C PHE A 28 6.92 -24.18 15.93
N LEU A 29 6.69 -23.68 17.14
CA LEU A 29 5.69 -24.22 18.07
C LEU A 29 4.28 -23.96 17.58
N LEU A 30 3.99 -22.79 17.01
CA LEU A 30 2.74 -22.50 16.33
C LEU A 30 2.52 -23.44 15.15
N ASN A 31 3.53 -23.68 14.34
CA ASN A 31 3.47 -24.63 13.23
C ASN A 31 3.13 -26.06 13.71
N ASN A 32 3.64 -26.50 14.87
CA ASN A 32 3.34 -27.82 15.42
C ASN A 32 2.02 -27.88 16.22
N PHE A 33 1.60 -26.78 16.86
CA PHE A 33 0.35 -26.71 17.63
C PHE A 33 -0.88 -26.54 16.74
N LEU A 34 -0.72 -25.95 15.55
CA LEU A 34 -1.77 -25.64 14.60
C LEU A 34 -2.09 -26.79 13.62
N ILE A 35 -1.45 -27.95 13.76
CA ILE A 35 -1.75 -29.17 12.97
C ILE A 35 -3.22 -29.63 13.14
N SER A 36 -3.95 -29.13 14.15
CA SER A 36 -5.38 -29.41 14.35
C SER A 36 -6.33 -28.32 13.82
N LEU A 37 -5.84 -27.16 13.43
CA LEU A 37 -6.59 -26.12 12.72
C LEU A 37 -6.36 -26.30 11.22
N GLU A 38 -7.42 -26.22 10.41
CA GLU A 38 -7.38 -26.40 8.98
C GLU A 38 -6.13 -25.75 8.37
N PHE A 39 -5.24 -26.55 7.81
CA PHE A 39 -3.93 -26.14 7.30
C PHE A 39 -4.03 -24.97 6.31
N GLU A 40 -5.13 -24.89 5.53
CA GLU A 40 -5.44 -23.82 4.60
C GLU A 40 -5.59 -22.44 5.26
N LEU A 41 -6.23 -22.36 6.44
CA LEU A 41 -6.42 -21.08 7.14
C LEU A 41 -5.10 -20.48 7.61
N ILE A 42 -4.18 -21.34 8.04
CA ILE A 42 -2.85 -20.91 8.48
C ILE A 42 -2.04 -20.39 7.29
N GLU A 43 -2.11 -21.08 6.17
CA GLU A 43 -1.45 -20.69 4.93
C GLU A 43 -1.98 -19.34 4.44
N ILE A 44 -3.30 -19.14 4.48
CA ILE A 44 -3.94 -17.84 4.18
C ILE A 44 -3.37 -16.73 5.07
N ILE A 45 -3.29 -16.95 6.38
CA ILE A 45 -2.77 -15.95 7.32
C ILE A 45 -1.30 -15.61 7.03
N ILE A 46 -0.48 -16.63 6.82
CA ILE A 46 0.96 -16.46 6.51
C ILE A 46 1.13 -15.70 5.21
N ASN A 47 0.43 -16.10 4.16
CA ASN A 47 0.53 -15.48 2.85
C ASN A 47 0.00 -14.05 2.88
N SER A 48 -1.17 -13.78 3.49
CA SER A 48 -1.72 -12.42 3.59
C SER A 48 -0.77 -11.44 4.28
N ILE A 49 -0.12 -11.84 5.37
CA ILE A 49 0.84 -10.99 6.08
C ILE A 49 2.12 -10.82 5.26
N SER A 50 2.59 -11.90 4.63
CA SER A 50 3.75 -11.87 3.75
C SER A 50 3.54 -10.93 2.57
N ASP A 51 2.41 -11.07 1.89
CA ASP A 51 2.08 -10.27 0.71
C ASP A 51 1.87 -8.80 1.05
N ALA A 52 1.15 -8.50 2.13
CA ALA A 52 1.02 -7.15 2.65
C ALA A 52 2.38 -6.49 2.93
N TYR A 53 3.35 -7.26 3.40
CA TYR A 53 4.69 -6.77 3.63
C TYR A 53 5.51 -6.63 2.34
N LEU A 54 5.60 -7.69 1.53
CA LEU A 54 6.47 -7.74 0.35
C LEU A 54 5.94 -6.92 -0.83
N GLN A 55 4.62 -6.86 -1.01
CA GLN A 55 4.02 -6.13 -2.13
C GLN A 55 3.72 -4.67 -1.79
N VAL A 56 3.50 -4.32 -0.52
CA VAL A 56 3.09 -2.96 -0.15
C VAL A 56 4.08 -2.29 0.80
N SER A 57 4.33 -2.86 1.99
CA SER A 57 5.04 -2.14 3.05
C SER A 57 6.46 -1.75 2.68
N VAL A 58 7.19 -2.59 1.94
CA VAL A 58 8.56 -2.30 1.51
C VAL A 58 8.63 -1.18 0.47
N PHE A 59 7.66 -1.12 -0.44
CA PHE A 59 7.55 -0.04 -1.42
C PHE A 59 7.17 1.29 -0.77
N VAL A 60 6.22 1.27 0.16
CA VAL A 60 5.85 2.42 0.99
C VAL A 60 7.07 2.95 1.73
N ALA A 61 7.84 2.06 2.38
CA ALA A 61 9.07 2.44 3.07
C ALA A 61 10.07 3.12 2.13
N ALA A 62 10.31 2.54 0.95
CA ALA A 62 11.24 3.08 -0.03
C ALA A 62 10.81 4.47 -0.53
N VAL A 63 9.54 4.61 -0.94
CA VAL A 63 9.01 5.89 -1.47
C VAL A 63 8.98 6.97 -0.40
N LEU A 64 8.53 6.66 0.82
CA LEU A 64 8.54 7.63 1.92
C LEU A 64 9.95 8.01 2.33
N LEU A 65 10.92 7.07 2.31
CA LEU A 65 12.32 7.38 2.61
C LEU A 65 12.93 8.32 1.57
N ILE A 66 12.68 8.08 0.29
CA ILE A 66 13.10 8.95 -0.80
C ILE A 66 12.46 10.34 -0.64
N PHE A 67 11.15 10.39 -0.40
CA PHE A 67 10.42 11.65 -0.27
C PHE A 67 10.87 12.48 0.92
N TYR A 68 10.90 11.90 2.13
CA TYR A 68 11.35 12.62 3.32
C TYR A 68 12.85 12.89 3.32
N GLY A 69 13.64 12.00 2.69
CA GLY A 69 15.06 12.21 2.45
C GLY A 69 15.32 13.42 1.54
N PHE A 70 14.58 13.50 0.44
CA PHE A 70 14.64 14.63 -0.49
C PHE A 70 14.24 15.95 0.20
N GLU A 71 13.15 15.94 0.99
CA GLU A 71 12.71 17.09 1.78
C GLU A 71 13.81 17.59 2.74
N SER A 72 14.52 16.65 3.38
CA SER A 72 15.62 16.94 4.31
C SER A 72 16.87 17.44 3.61
N LEU A 73 17.26 16.84 2.49
CA LEU A 73 18.48 17.19 1.74
C LEU A 73 18.40 18.57 1.10
N PHE A 74 17.24 18.92 0.56
CA PHE A 74 17.04 20.19 -0.14
C PHE A 74 16.50 21.29 0.78
N GLY A 75 16.18 20.98 2.03
CA GLY A 75 15.58 21.95 2.98
C GLY A 75 14.23 22.50 2.49
N ILE A 76 13.57 21.78 1.58
CA ILE A 76 12.32 22.17 0.96
C ILE A 76 11.18 21.53 1.74
N ASN A 77 10.35 22.34 2.37
CA ASN A 77 9.11 21.85 2.94
C ASN A 77 8.12 21.59 1.79
N LEU A 78 8.15 20.37 1.23
CA LEU A 78 7.32 19.96 0.09
C LEU A 78 5.84 20.12 0.41
N ASN A 79 5.42 19.86 1.65
CA ASN A 79 4.06 20.12 2.12
C ASN A 79 3.65 21.56 1.87
N ARG A 80 4.49 22.53 2.28
CA ARG A 80 4.21 23.95 2.12
C ARG A 80 4.27 24.39 0.65
N LYS A 81 5.15 23.79 -0.16
CA LYS A 81 5.20 24.01 -1.60
C LYS A 81 3.97 23.46 -2.32
N LEU A 82 3.56 22.24 -1.99
CA LEU A 82 2.34 21.64 -2.55
C LEU A 82 1.08 22.41 -2.14
N GLN A 83 0.97 22.86 -0.88
CA GLN A 83 -0.13 23.74 -0.45
C GLN A 83 -0.24 25.02 -1.28
N ASN A 84 0.91 25.59 -1.65
CA ASN A 84 0.97 26.85 -2.39
C ASN A 84 0.96 26.67 -3.92
N SER A 85 1.08 25.44 -4.43
CA SER A 85 1.16 25.16 -5.88
C SER A 85 -0.18 25.24 -6.60
N GLY A 86 -1.29 25.39 -5.86
CA GLY A 86 -2.61 25.64 -6.44
C GLY A 86 -3.00 24.59 -7.48
N ILE A 87 -3.11 24.99 -8.74
CA ILE A 87 -3.58 24.15 -9.84
C ILE A 87 -2.67 22.96 -10.17
N TYR A 88 -1.39 23.00 -9.76
CA TYR A 88 -0.42 21.94 -10.04
C TYR A 88 -0.48 20.78 -9.03
N GLN A 89 -1.20 20.90 -7.92
CA GLN A 89 -1.36 19.81 -6.94
C GLN A 89 -1.94 18.55 -7.57
N VAL A 90 -3.02 18.73 -8.33
CA VAL A 90 -3.78 17.65 -8.96
C VAL A 90 -2.94 16.89 -10.00
N PRO A 91 -2.28 17.55 -10.98
CA PRO A 91 -1.40 16.85 -11.92
C PRO A 91 -0.25 16.09 -11.24
N VAL A 92 0.37 16.67 -10.20
CA VAL A 92 1.42 15.99 -9.46
C VAL A 92 0.89 14.75 -8.72
N ALA A 93 -0.28 14.86 -8.09
CA ALA A 93 -0.91 13.74 -7.42
C ALA A 93 -1.26 12.62 -8.41
N SER A 94 -1.87 12.98 -9.56
CA SER A 94 -2.18 12.01 -10.62
C SER A 94 -0.92 11.35 -11.19
N ALA A 95 0.16 12.10 -11.38
CA ALA A 95 1.43 11.54 -11.85
C ALA A 95 2.02 10.54 -10.85
N LEU A 96 1.91 10.81 -9.55
CA LEU A 96 2.36 9.89 -8.50
C LEU A 96 1.49 8.62 -8.44
N GLY A 97 0.18 8.74 -8.66
CA GLY A 97 -0.72 7.58 -8.75
C GLY A 97 -0.48 6.73 -10.00
N ALA A 98 -0.13 7.37 -11.13
CA ALA A 98 0.16 6.69 -12.39
C ALA A 98 1.49 5.90 -12.37
N LEU A 99 2.35 6.11 -11.37
CA LEU A 99 3.55 5.29 -11.21
C LEU A 99 3.15 3.87 -10.79
N PRO A 100 3.74 2.84 -11.41
CA PRO A 100 3.50 1.47 -11.00
C PRO A 100 3.85 1.22 -9.53
N GLY A 101 2.97 0.49 -8.82
CA GLY A 101 3.10 0.23 -7.38
C GLY A 101 2.37 1.23 -6.50
N CYS A 102 2.23 0.90 -5.20
CA CYS A 102 1.36 1.62 -4.26
C CYS A 102 2.06 2.76 -3.49
N GLY A 103 3.31 3.10 -3.81
CA GLY A 103 4.07 4.07 -3.02
C GLY A 103 3.66 5.53 -3.26
N GLY A 104 3.37 5.90 -4.51
CA GLY A 104 3.04 7.26 -4.90
C GLY A 104 1.68 7.70 -4.36
N ASP A 105 0.69 6.84 -4.45
CA ASP A 105 -0.67 7.06 -3.96
C ASP A 105 -0.72 7.18 -2.43
N ILE A 106 -0.05 6.28 -1.71
CA ILE A 106 0.05 6.35 -0.25
C ILE A 106 0.74 7.65 0.20
N LEU A 107 1.75 8.10 -0.54
CA LEU A 107 2.38 9.38 -0.27
C LEU A 107 1.39 10.55 -0.36
N VAL A 108 0.61 10.62 -1.44
CA VAL A 108 -0.42 11.65 -1.64
C VAL A 108 -1.45 11.61 -0.51
N ILE A 109 -1.95 10.43 -0.18
CA ILE A 109 -2.91 10.25 0.92
C ILE A 109 -2.32 10.71 2.26
N THR A 110 -1.07 10.37 2.54
CA THR A 110 -0.38 10.82 3.75
C THR A 110 -0.29 12.36 3.81
N GLN A 111 -0.05 13.04 2.68
CA GLN A 111 -0.02 14.50 2.62
C GLN A 111 -1.42 15.11 2.80
N PHE A 112 -2.46 14.49 2.24
CA PHE A 112 -3.85 14.91 2.47
C PHE A 112 -4.24 14.84 3.95
N THR A 113 -3.87 13.77 4.63
CA THR A 113 -4.17 13.60 6.06
C THR A 113 -3.47 14.63 6.95
N LYS A 114 -2.38 15.21 6.46
CA LYS A 114 -1.64 16.32 7.09
C LYS A 114 -2.16 17.70 6.67
N GLY A 115 -3.24 17.76 5.88
CA GLY A 115 -3.80 19.01 5.38
C GLY A 115 -2.95 19.70 4.31
N GLY A 116 -1.99 18.98 3.70
CA GLY A 116 -1.04 19.51 2.72
C GLY A 116 -1.60 19.67 1.32
N ILE A 117 -2.64 18.92 0.96
CA ILE A 117 -3.19 18.89 -0.39
C ILE A 117 -4.72 18.86 -0.39
N SER A 118 -5.32 19.15 -1.56
CA SER A 118 -6.78 19.18 -1.77
C SER A 118 -7.38 17.77 -1.84
N PHE A 119 -8.70 17.69 -1.64
CA PHE A 119 -9.46 16.46 -1.87
C PHE A 119 -9.49 16.06 -3.35
N GLY A 120 -9.46 17.03 -4.27
CA GLY A 120 -9.29 16.74 -5.70
C GLY A 120 -7.98 16.02 -6.02
N SER A 121 -6.91 16.31 -5.29
CA SER A 121 -5.64 15.57 -5.42
C SER A 121 -5.78 14.11 -4.95
N VAL A 122 -6.62 13.85 -3.93
CA VAL A 122 -6.94 12.46 -3.50
C VAL A 122 -7.71 11.73 -4.58
N VAL A 123 -8.74 12.36 -5.15
CA VAL A 123 -9.50 11.76 -6.26
C VAL A 123 -8.60 11.52 -7.47
N ALA A 124 -7.72 12.47 -7.80
CA ALA A 124 -6.79 12.32 -8.92
C ALA A 124 -5.84 11.12 -8.77
N VAL A 125 -5.25 10.96 -7.59
CA VAL A 125 -4.33 9.83 -7.35
C VAL A 125 -5.05 8.50 -7.38
N LEU A 126 -6.23 8.38 -6.75
CA LEU A 126 -7.01 7.14 -6.76
C LEU A 126 -7.53 6.79 -8.16
N THR A 127 -7.90 7.78 -8.97
CA THR A 127 -8.34 7.57 -10.35
C THR A 127 -7.21 7.14 -11.29
N SER A 128 -5.97 7.49 -11.00
CA SER A 128 -4.81 7.22 -11.86
C SER A 128 -3.98 6.01 -11.43
N THR A 129 -4.23 5.44 -10.26
CA THR A 129 -3.43 4.33 -9.75
C THR A 129 -3.87 2.99 -10.32
N MET A 130 -2.90 2.19 -10.73
CA MET A 130 -3.10 0.78 -11.09
C MET A 130 -2.46 -0.18 -10.09
N GLY A 131 -1.78 0.34 -9.07
CA GLY A 131 -1.05 -0.50 -8.12
C GLY A 131 -0.07 -1.46 -8.81
N ASP A 132 0.06 -2.67 -8.27
CA ASP A 132 0.99 -3.69 -8.79
C ASP A 132 0.50 -4.35 -10.08
N ALA A 133 -0.79 -4.25 -10.41
CA ALA A 133 -1.32 -4.74 -11.69
C ALA A 133 -0.69 -4.03 -12.89
N ALA A 134 -0.15 -2.81 -12.71
CA ALA A 134 0.59 -2.09 -13.75
C ALA A 134 1.86 -2.84 -14.17
N PHE A 135 2.59 -3.45 -13.24
CA PHE A 135 3.79 -4.24 -13.56
C PHE A 135 3.43 -5.46 -14.40
N LEU A 136 2.37 -6.19 -14.01
CA LEU A 136 1.90 -7.35 -14.75
C LEU A 136 1.50 -6.98 -16.19
N LEU A 137 0.73 -5.89 -16.34
CA LEU A 137 0.25 -5.46 -17.64
C LEU A 137 1.40 -4.95 -18.53
N ILE A 138 2.35 -4.16 -17.97
CA ILE A 138 3.51 -3.68 -18.73
C ILE A 138 4.42 -4.85 -19.13
N ALA A 139 4.60 -5.85 -18.27
CA ALA A 139 5.44 -7.01 -18.58
C ALA A 139 4.84 -7.89 -19.68
N SER A 140 3.50 -8.03 -19.72
CA SER A 140 2.80 -8.89 -20.68
C SER A 140 2.43 -8.15 -21.97
N GLU A 141 1.89 -6.95 -21.86
CA GLU A 141 1.45 -6.09 -22.97
C GLU A 141 1.91 -4.64 -22.77
N PRO A 142 3.18 -4.30 -23.08
CA PRO A 142 3.74 -2.98 -22.79
C PRO A 142 2.95 -1.82 -23.39
N GLN A 143 2.42 -2.00 -24.62
CA GLN A 143 1.66 -0.95 -25.32
C GLN A 143 0.35 -0.65 -24.61
N THR A 144 -0.40 -1.67 -24.24
CA THR A 144 -1.66 -1.57 -23.50
C THR A 144 -1.40 -1.00 -22.09
N GLY A 145 -0.34 -1.46 -21.41
CA GLY A 145 0.03 -0.97 -20.10
C GLY A 145 0.34 0.53 -20.09
N ILE A 146 1.18 0.99 -21.01
CA ILE A 146 1.51 2.42 -21.16
C ILE A 146 0.26 3.24 -21.54
N PHE A 147 -0.57 2.72 -22.45
CA PHE A 147 -1.82 3.38 -22.83
C PHE A 147 -2.74 3.62 -21.62
N ILE A 148 -2.97 2.58 -20.79
CA ILE A 148 -3.85 2.69 -19.62
C ILE A 148 -3.24 3.63 -18.57
N ILE A 149 -1.94 3.61 -18.34
CA ILE A 149 -1.26 4.53 -17.43
C ILE A 149 -1.45 5.99 -17.87
N ILE A 150 -1.24 6.28 -19.16
CA ILE A 150 -1.45 7.63 -19.70
C ILE A 150 -2.92 8.04 -19.61
N LEU A 151 -3.83 7.12 -19.93
CA LEU A 151 -5.27 7.35 -19.84
C LEU A 151 -5.67 7.64 -18.40
N GLY A 152 -5.24 6.83 -17.44
CA GLY A 152 -5.48 7.02 -16.01
C GLY A 152 -4.93 8.35 -15.51
N PHE A 153 -3.72 8.73 -15.92
CA PHE A 153 -3.15 10.04 -15.61
C PHE A 153 -4.05 11.19 -16.09
N VAL A 154 -4.46 11.17 -17.37
CA VAL A 154 -5.30 12.23 -17.95
C VAL A 154 -6.66 12.31 -17.27
N VAL A 155 -7.31 11.16 -17.10
CA VAL A 155 -8.63 11.07 -16.43
C VAL A 155 -8.52 11.50 -14.97
N GLY A 156 -7.45 11.11 -14.27
CA GLY A 156 -7.18 11.52 -12.90
C GLY A 156 -7.02 13.02 -12.75
N VAL A 157 -6.25 13.66 -13.64
CA VAL A 157 -6.10 15.14 -13.66
C VAL A 157 -7.45 15.83 -13.89
N MET A 158 -8.21 15.37 -14.88
CA MET A 158 -9.52 15.95 -15.19
C MET A 158 -10.51 15.80 -14.01
N SER A 159 -10.57 14.62 -13.43
CA SER A 159 -11.45 14.32 -12.30
C SER A 159 -11.08 15.13 -11.06
N GLY A 160 -9.78 15.20 -10.74
CA GLY A 160 -9.29 15.97 -9.60
C GLY A 160 -9.54 17.48 -9.74
N TRP A 161 -9.31 18.04 -10.92
CA TRP A 161 -9.63 19.45 -11.19
C TRP A 161 -11.14 19.70 -11.12
N PHE A 162 -11.97 18.80 -11.63
CA PHE A 162 -13.43 18.92 -11.52
C PHE A 162 -13.87 18.97 -10.05
N VAL A 163 -13.28 18.12 -9.22
CA VAL A 163 -13.56 18.09 -7.77
C VAL A 163 -13.11 19.39 -7.09
N ASP A 164 -11.90 19.88 -7.39
CA ASP A 164 -11.39 21.13 -6.80
C ASP A 164 -12.14 22.38 -7.27
N LEU A 165 -12.76 22.35 -8.46
CA LEU A 165 -13.61 23.43 -8.95
C LEU A 165 -15.00 23.43 -8.30
N THR A 166 -15.51 22.25 -7.95
CA THR A 166 -16.87 22.10 -7.39
C THR A 166 -16.90 22.20 -5.87
N HIS A 167 -15.76 22.04 -5.20
CA HIS A 167 -15.69 22.01 -3.75
C HIS A 167 -14.67 23.02 -3.18
N PRO A 168 -14.90 23.51 -1.94
CA PRO A 168 -13.94 24.40 -1.28
C PRO A 168 -12.61 23.68 -0.99
N LYS A 169 -11.51 24.42 -0.97
CA LYS A 169 -10.14 23.88 -0.77
C LYS A 169 -9.97 22.98 0.45
N ASN A 170 -10.78 23.17 1.50
CA ASN A 170 -10.73 22.38 2.73
C ASN A 170 -11.81 21.28 2.78
N TYR A 171 -12.39 20.92 1.63
CA TYR A 171 -13.43 19.90 1.58
C TYR A 171 -12.89 18.56 2.07
N LEU A 172 -13.58 17.97 3.04
CA LEU A 172 -13.24 16.68 3.67
C LEU A 172 -11.82 16.59 4.27
N THR A 173 -11.07 17.69 4.30
CA THR A 173 -9.76 17.70 4.95
C THR A 173 -9.93 17.35 6.43
N PRO A 174 -9.21 16.35 6.97
CA PRO A 174 -9.28 16.05 8.38
C PRO A 174 -8.93 17.29 9.19
N LYS A 175 -9.85 17.76 10.04
CA LYS A 175 -9.54 18.87 10.95
C LYS A 175 -8.41 18.38 11.85
N GLU A 176 -7.25 19.02 11.78
CA GLU A 176 -6.26 18.88 12.83
C GLU A 176 -6.99 19.15 14.17
N LYS A 177 -7.23 18.11 14.95
CA LYS A 177 -7.43 18.34 16.36
C LYS A 177 -6.12 18.99 16.80
N ASN A 178 -6.18 20.24 17.23
CA ASN A 178 -5.11 20.93 17.95
C ASN A 178 -4.70 20.06 19.13
N ILE A 179 -3.93 19.03 18.86
CA ILE A 179 -3.17 18.34 19.88
C ILE A 179 -2.09 19.37 20.17
N SER A 180 -2.31 20.14 21.25
CA SER A 180 -1.29 21.02 21.79
C SER A 180 0.01 20.25 21.74
N VAL A 181 0.94 20.72 20.90
CA VAL A 181 2.30 20.20 20.81
C VAL A 181 2.91 20.46 22.18
N ASN A 182 2.68 19.52 23.07
CA ASN A 182 3.39 19.50 24.33
C ASN A 182 4.83 19.16 23.93
N ASN A 183 5.70 20.17 23.92
CA ASN A 183 7.13 20.14 23.57
C ASN A 183 7.96 19.24 24.50
N LYS A 184 7.40 18.12 24.94
CA LYS A 184 8.20 17.03 25.49
C LYS A 184 8.88 16.37 24.31
N ARG A 185 10.20 16.58 24.18
CA ARG A 185 11.09 15.79 23.30
C ARG A 185 10.64 14.34 23.39
N GLU A 186 9.93 13.89 22.36
CA GLU A 186 9.54 12.48 22.29
C GLU A 186 10.83 11.67 22.20
N LYS A 187 10.87 10.59 22.92
CA LYS A 187 12.01 9.71 23.01
C LYS A 187 12.37 9.26 21.59
N GLU A 188 13.56 9.62 21.11
CA GLU A 188 14.06 9.16 19.81
C GLU A 188 13.94 7.64 19.74
N ILE A 189 13.56 7.15 18.55
CA ILE A 189 13.53 5.71 18.27
C ILE A 189 14.93 5.17 18.49
N SER A 190 15.06 4.16 19.31
CA SER A 190 16.35 3.55 19.62
C SER A 190 17.08 3.14 18.35
N THR A 191 18.39 3.41 18.28
CA THR A 191 19.24 3.08 17.13
C THR A 191 19.12 1.61 16.71
N ASN A 192 18.92 0.71 17.66
CA ASN A 192 18.75 -0.71 17.38
C ASN A 192 17.48 -1.02 16.59
N PHE A 193 16.36 -0.38 16.92
CA PHE A 193 15.13 -0.52 16.13
C PHE A 193 15.32 0.01 14.70
N LYS A 194 16.07 1.10 14.54
CA LYS A 194 16.39 1.64 13.21
C LYS A 194 17.20 0.63 12.38
N ILE A 195 18.21 -0.01 12.99
CA ILE A 195 19.06 -1.00 12.31
C ILE A 195 18.23 -2.24 11.92
N ILE A 196 17.47 -2.82 12.87
CA ILE A 196 16.66 -4.01 12.60
C ILE A 196 15.63 -3.72 11.52
N TRP A 197 14.95 -2.58 11.58
CA TRP A 197 13.98 -2.19 10.56
C TRP A 197 14.62 -2.07 9.17
N THR A 198 15.81 -1.46 9.06
CA THR A 198 16.53 -1.36 7.79
C THR A 198 16.94 -2.73 7.27
N VAL A 199 17.42 -3.63 8.14
CA VAL A 199 17.79 -5.01 7.79
C VAL A 199 16.59 -5.81 7.31
N LEU A 200 15.39 -5.50 7.76
CA LEU A 200 14.17 -6.12 7.25
C LEU A 200 13.77 -5.50 5.90
N ILE A 201 13.68 -4.18 5.81
CA ILE A 201 13.16 -3.48 4.62
C ILE A 201 14.04 -3.68 3.38
N VAL A 202 15.37 -3.66 3.50
CA VAL A 202 16.25 -3.74 2.31
C VAL A 202 16.13 -5.08 1.58
N PRO A 203 16.26 -6.25 2.23
CA PRO A 203 16.01 -7.53 1.55
C PRO A 203 14.56 -7.69 1.09
N GLY A 204 13.60 -7.22 1.92
CA GLY A 204 12.18 -7.24 1.56
C GLY A 204 11.90 -6.46 0.28
N LEU A 205 12.51 -5.30 0.09
CA LEU A 205 12.37 -4.51 -1.13
C LEU A 205 12.92 -5.23 -2.36
N ILE A 206 14.07 -5.92 -2.23
CA ILE A 206 14.64 -6.71 -3.32
C ILE A 206 13.67 -7.84 -3.71
N ILE A 207 13.16 -8.59 -2.71
CA ILE A 207 12.18 -9.64 -2.93
C ILE A 207 10.90 -9.08 -3.55
N GLY A 208 10.39 -7.97 -3.02
CA GLY A 208 9.18 -7.30 -3.52
C GLY A 208 9.33 -6.86 -4.98
N ILE A 209 10.48 -6.30 -5.37
CA ILE A 209 10.77 -5.95 -6.76
C ILE A 209 10.76 -7.20 -7.65
N MET A 210 11.39 -8.31 -7.22
CA MET A 210 11.37 -9.56 -7.98
C MET A 210 9.93 -10.06 -8.18
N MET A 211 9.10 -10.03 -7.12
CA MET A 211 7.69 -10.42 -7.20
C MET A 211 6.89 -9.49 -8.13
N ALA A 212 7.12 -8.19 -8.09
CA ALA A 212 6.46 -7.22 -8.96
C ALA A 212 6.76 -7.49 -10.46
N PHE A 213 7.96 -7.98 -10.77
CA PHE A 213 8.33 -8.44 -12.11
C PHE A 213 7.93 -9.91 -12.40
N GLN A 214 7.05 -10.50 -11.60
CA GLN A 214 6.54 -11.88 -11.74
C GLN A 214 7.65 -12.95 -11.71
N VAL A 215 8.76 -12.67 -11.04
CA VAL A 215 9.83 -13.66 -10.83
C VAL A 215 9.42 -14.59 -9.69
N ASP A 216 9.48 -15.90 -9.91
CA ASP A 216 9.22 -16.88 -8.85
C ASP A 216 10.38 -16.88 -7.84
N VAL A 217 10.22 -16.07 -6.80
CA VAL A 217 11.24 -15.87 -5.76
C VAL A 217 11.51 -17.15 -4.99
N ASN A 218 10.50 -17.99 -4.80
CA ASN A 218 10.64 -19.24 -4.06
C ASN A 218 11.51 -20.26 -4.83
N GLU A 219 11.56 -20.17 -6.15
CA GLU A 219 12.47 -20.99 -6.95
C GLU A 219 13.94 -20.59 -6.76
N TYR A 220 14.22 -19.29 -6.67
CA TYR A 220 15.58 -18.77 -6.51
C TYR A 220 16.14 -18.96 -5.09
N PHE A 221 15.30 -18.90 -4.05
CA PHE A 221 15.70 -18.97 -2.65
C PHE A 221 15.45 -20.34 -2.00
N LYS A 222 15.49 -21.44 -2.76
CA LYS A 222 15.39 -22.79 -2.20
C LYS A 222 16.61 -23.11 -1.35
N ILE A 223 16.42 -23.29 -0.05
CA ILE A 223 17.47 -23.77 0.88
C ILE A 223 17.06 -25.16 1.41
N GLY A 224 17.64 -26.19 0.84
CA GLY A 224 17.35 -27.57 1.25
C GLY A 224 15.89 -27.98 0.99
N SER A 225 15.20 -28.45 2.03
CA SER A 225 13.80 -28.88 1.95
C SER A 225 12.79 -27.78 2.27
N ILE A 226 13.25 -26.57 2.59
CA ILE A 226 12.33 -25.47 2.91
C ILE A 226 11.86 -24.84 1.60
N GLN A 227 10.58 -25.04 1.29
CA GLN A 227 9.87 -24.36 0.22
C GLN A 227 9.26 -23.07 0.83
N ASN A 228 9.13 -22.00 0.09
CA ASN A 228 8.46 -20.76 0.53
C ASN A 228 9.26 -19.90 1.55
N ILE A 229 10.57 -19.83 1.40
CA ILE A 229 11.41 -18.99 2.28
C ILE A 229 11.04 -17.51 2.18
N ALA A 230 10.69 -17.03 0.99
CA ALA A 230 10.27 -15.65 0.79
C ALA A 230 8.99 -15.32 1.56
N SER A 231 7.99 -16.20 1.52
CA SER A 231 6.74 -16.02 2.27
C SER A 231 6.98 -16.07 3.78
N LEU A 232 7.84 -16.95 4.25
CA LEU A 232 8.20 -17.01 5.67
C LEU A 232 8.94 -15.74 6.12
N PHE A 233 9.87 -15.24 5.31
CA PHE A 233 10.56 -13.98 5.57
C PHE A 233 9.58 -12.81 5.61
N GLY A 234 8.68 -12.69 4.61
CA GLY A 234 7.66 -11.66 4.54
C GLY A 234 6.73 -11.68 5.76
N PHE A 235 6.29 -12.87 6.17
CA PHE A 235 5.47 -13.05 7.37
C PHE A 235 6.17 -12.56 8.64
N LEU A 236 7.40 -13.01 8.89
CA LEU A 236 8.16 -12.62 10.08
C LEU A 236 8.50 -11.12 10.07
N ALA A 237 8.85 -10.58 8.93
CA ALA A 237 9.14 -9.16 8.77
C ALA A 237 7.87 -8.31 8.96
N GLY A 238 6.74 -8.68 8.35
CA GLY A 238 5.46 -8.01 8.52
C GLY A 238 4.99 -7.98 9.98
N LEU A 239 5.06 -9.12 10.67
CA LEU A 239 4.78 -9.19 12.11
C LEU A 239 5.73 -8.28 12.91
N SER A 240 7.00 -8.23 12.54
CA SER A 240 7.98 -7.38 13.23
C SER A 240 7.62 -5.89 13.10
N LEU A 241 7.19 -5.43 11.92
CA LEU A 241 6.75 -4.05 11.71
C LEU A 241 5.52 -3.70 12.56
N ILE A 242 4.55 -4.62 12.65
CA ILE A 242 3.37 -4.45 13.53
C ILE A 242 3.80 -4.33 14.99
N ILE A 243 4.65 -5.23 15.48
CA ILE A 243 5.17 -5.20 16.83
C ILE A 243 5.93 -3.90 17.11
N PHE A 244 6.76 -3.45 16.19
CA PHE A 244 7.51 -2.19 16.31
C PHE A 244 6.58 -0.99 16.42
N HIS A 245 5.47 -0.96 15.66
CA HIS A 245 4.47 0.09 15.79
C HIS A 245 3.80 0.06 17.15
N LEU A 246 3.38 -1.11 17.63
CA LEU A 246 2.72 -1.25 18.93
C LEU A 246 3.65 -0.81 20.08
N ILE A 247 4.94 -1.13 20.01
CA ILE A 247 5.93 -0.70 21.00
C ILE A 247 6.13 0.83 20.93
N ALA A 248 6.25 1.40 19.73
CA ALA A 248 6.42 2.84 19.54
C ALA A 248 5.21 3.63 20.05
N CYS A 249 4.01 3.11 19.85
CA CYS A 249 2.75 3.72 20.27
C CYS A 249 2.28 3.34 21.68
N LYS A 250 3.10 2.62 22.47
CA LYS A 250 2.75 2.12 23.82
C LYS A 250 1.40 1.38 23.84
N GLY A 251 1.16 0.52 22.87
CA GLY A 251 -0.05 -0.28 22.76
C GLY A 251 -1.32 0.49 22.37
N LYS A 252 -1.21 1.76 22.02
CA LYS A 252 -2.34 2.53 21.49
C LYS A 252 -2.31 2.46 19.96
N PHE A 253 -3.33 1.93 19.33
CA PHE A 253 -3.55 1.99 17.87
C PHE A 253 -3.74 3.42 17.33
N HIS A 254 -3.47 4.42 18.16
CA HIS A 254 -3.71 5.81 17.81
C HIS A 254 -2.47 6.41 17.16
N LYS A 255 -2.71 6.92 15.99
CA LYS A 255 -2.00 7.90 15.17
C LYS A 255 -0.78 8.55 15.87
N LYS A 256 0.39 7.91 15.80
CA LYS A 256 1.67 8.58 15.76
C LYS A 256 2.11 8.62 14.29
N THR A 257 1.37 9.36 13.48
CA THR A 257 1.91 9.84 12.21
C THR A 257 2.96 10.89 12.55
N SER A 258 4.07 10.88 11.80
CA SER A 258 5.16 11.82 11.95
C SER A 258 4.65 13.27 12.06
N LEU A 259 4.65 13.80 13.26
CA LEU A 259 4.51 15.24 13.48
C LEU A 259 5.78 15.92 12.97
N ASP A 260 5.64 17.10 12.38
CA ASP A 260 6.73 17.92 11.85
C ASP A 260 7.82 18.13 12.92
N GLY A 261 8.89 17.35 12.89
CA GLY A 261 10.00 17.49 13.85
C GLY A 261 10.94 16.29 14.02
N GLY A 262 10.59 15.10 13.49
CA GLY A 262 11.48 13.94 13.49
C GLY A 262 12.45 13.90 12.30
N SER A 263 13.49 13.06 12.38
CA SER A 263 14.35 12.77 11.22
C SER A 263 13.54 12.12 10.10
N SER A 264 14.00 12.28 8.84
CA SER A 264 13.34 11.64 7.67
C SER A 264 13.12 10.15 7.88
N PHE A 265 14.08 9.47 8.50
CA PHE A 265 13.99 8.06 8.84
C PHE A 265 12.88 7.77 9.87
N GLU A 266 12.74 8.59 10.92
CA GLU A 266 11.70 8.38 11.94
C GLU A 266 10.30 8.58 11.38
N ARG A 267 10.15 9.53 10.48
CA ARG A 267 8.90 9.78 9.77
C ARG A 267 8.55 8.57 8.90
N THR A 268 9.50 8.08 8.08
CA THR A 268 9.32 6.88 7.27
C THR A 268 8.97 5.66 8.11
N TYR A 269 9.72 5.41 9.18
CA TYR A 269 9.49 4.30 10.09
C TYR A 269 8.06 4.29 10.66
N LEU A 270 7.59 5.43 11.17
CA LEU A 270 6.28 5.52 11.80
C LEU A 270 5.14 5.39 10.77
N ASP A 271 5.26 6.07 9.64
CA ASP A 271 4.22 6.07 8.60
C ASP A 271 4.15 4.69 7.91
N THR A 272 5.29 4.06 7.58
CA THR A 272 5.31 2.71 7.02
C THR A 272 4.69 1.68 7.95
N ASN A 273 5.10 1.64 9.22
CA ASN A 273 4.57 0.67 10.16
C ASN A 273 3.06 0.85 10.41
N PHE A 274 2.58 2.09 10.39
CA PHE A 274 1.14 2.38 10.47
C PHE A 274 0.38 1.82 9.26
N VAL A 275 0.88 2.09 8.06
CA VAL A 275 0.27 1.57 6.81
C VAL A 275 0.28 0.05 6.79
N THR A 276 1.39 -0.58 7.18
CA THR A 276 1.51 -2.05 7.23
C THR A 276 0.39 -2.70 8.02
N ILE A 277 -0.01 -2.15 9.18
CA ILE A 277 -1.09 -2.73 9.99
C ILE A 277 -2.40 -2.75 9.21
N TRP A 278 -2.75 -1.65 8.56
CA TRP A 278 -4.01 -1.54 7.83
C TRP A 278 -4.03 -2.42 6.59
N VAL A 279 -2.91 -2.49 5.88
CA VAL A 279 -2.77 -3.36 4.71
C VAL A 279 -2.87 -4.83 5.12
N VAL A 280 -2.20 -5.25 6.19
CA VAL A 280 -2.32 -6.63 6.71
C VAL A 280 -3.76 -6.98 7.08
N ILE A 281 -4.47 -6.09 7.79
CA ILE A 281 -5.88 -6.32 8.13
C ILE A 281 -6.72 -6.49 6.87
N ALA A 282 -6.45 -5.72 5.87
CA ALA A 282 -7.20 -5.74 4.63
C ALA A 282 -6.96 -6.99 3.79
N PHE A 283 -5.70 -7.38 3.60
CA PHE A 283 -5.36 -8.62 2.91
C PHE A 283 -5.97 -9.83 3.63
N LEU A 284 -5.87 -9.89 4.96
CA LEU A 284 -6.52 -10.94 5.74
C LEU A 284 -8.04 -10.97 5.55
N LEU A 285 -8.70 -9.82 5.62
CA LEU A 285 -10.15 -9.75 5.42
C LEU A 285 -10.54 -10.19 4.00
N PHE A 286 -9.81 -9.76 2.99
CA PHE A 286 -10.06 -10.11 1.61
C PHE A 286 -9.91 -11.62 1.37
N GLU A 287 -8.79 -12.21 1.78
CA GLU A 287 -8.54 -13.66 1.62
C GLU A 287 -9.53 -14.51 2.40
N LEU A 288 -9.88 -14.10 3.63
CA LEU A 288 -10.90 -14.80 4.42
C LEU A 288 -12.30 -14.73 3.77
N ILE A 289 -12.67 -13.58 3.18
CA ILE A 289 -13.94 -13.47 2.45
C ILE A 289 -13.94 -14.42 1.26
N ILE A 290 -12.88 -14.47 0.45
CA ILE A 290 -12.77 -15.39 -0.68
C ILE A 290 -12.85 -16.85 -0.21
N TYR A 291 -12.10 -17.18 0.83
CA TYR A 291 -12.10 -18.54 1.40
C TYR A 291 -13.49 -19.01 1.85
N TYR A 292 -14.23 -18.18 2.62
CA TYR A 292 -15.55 -18.58 3.13
C TYR A 292 -16.67 -18.48 2.10
N THR A 293 -16.57 -17.57 1.12
CA THR A 293 -17.62 -17.39 0.11
C THR A 293 -17.41 -18.26 -1.13
N ALA A 294 -16.20 -18.82 -1.32
CA ALA A 294 -15.78 -19.51 -2.54
C ALA A 294 -16.12 -18.68 -3.81
N PHE A 295 -16.02 -17.35 -3.72
CA PHE A 295 -16.44 -16.43 -4.76
C PHE A 295 -15.43 -16.43 -5.90
N ASP A 296 -15.80 -17.08 -7.02
CA ASP A 296 -14.99 -17.06 -8.24
C ASP A 296 -15.37 -15.89 -9.14
N LEU A 297 -14.56 -14.85 -9.10
CA LEU A 297 -14.71 -13.67 -9.96
C LEU A 297 -14.73 -14.03 -11.46
N ARG A 298 -13.96 -15.03 -11.89
CA ARG A 298 -13.88 -15.41 -13.31
C ARG A 298 -15.19 -15.97 -13.86
N SER A 299 -15.91 -16.74 -13.05
CA SER A 299 -17.20 -17.32 -13.46
C SER A 299 -18.29 -16.26 -13.69
N VAL A 300 -18.21 -15.17 -12.95
CA VAL A 300 -19.18 -14.06 -13.03
C VAL A 300 -19.01 -13.26 -14.34
N PHE A 301 -17.77 -13.05 -14.79
CA PHE A 301 -17.49 -12.28 -16.01
C PHE A 301 -17.96 -12.97 -17.31
N ASN A 302 -17.97 -14.30 -17.34
CA ASN A 302 -18.33 -15.05 -18.55
C ASN A 302 -19.81 -14.95 -18.93
N SER A 303 -20.68 -14.49 -18.03
CA SER A 303 -22.13 -14.59 -18.24
C SER A 303 -22.74 -13.37 -18.97
N TYR A 304 -22.12 -12.17 -18.90
CA TYR A 304 -22.72 -10.93 -19.41
C TYR A 304 -21.68 -9.95 -19.93
N VAL A 305 -21.34 -10.01 -21.22
CA VAL A 305 -20.29 -9.17 -21.85
C VAL A 305 -20.53 -7.68 -21.67
N PHE A 306 -21.77 -7.20 -21.84
CA PHE A 306 -22.10 -5.78 -21.69
C PHE A 306 -21.99 -5.27 -20.24
N LEU A 307 -22.18 -6.15 -19.24
CA LEU A 307 -22.03 -5.79 -17.82
C LEU A 307 -20.59 -5.91 -17.34
N THR A 308 -19.71 -6.51 -18.12
CA THR A 308 -18.31 -6.77 -17.73
C THR A 308 -17.55 -5.49 -17.33
N PRO A 309 -17.65 -4.34 -18.03
CA PRO A 309 -16.99 -3.11 -17.59
C PRO A 309 -17.52 -2.61 -16.23
N LEU A 310 -18.84 -2.66 -16.02
CA LEU A 310 -19.43 -2.26 -14.74
C LEU A 310 -18.97 -3.15 -13.60
N MET A 311 -18.94 -4.48 -13.82
CA MET A 311 -18.45 -5.43 -12.82
C MET A 311 -16.98 -5.21 -12.50
N ALA A 312 -16.16 -4.94 -13.51
CA ALA A 312 -14.74 -4.63 -13.32
C ALA A 312 -14.54 -3.32 -12.54
N VAL A 313 -15.37 -2.29 -12.78
CA VAL A 313 -15.40 -1.06 -11.99
C VAL A 313 -15.76 -1.34 -10.53
N LEU A 314 -16.77 -2.16 -10.27
CA LEU A 314 -17.17 -2.54 -8.90
C LEU A 314 -16.08 -3.33 -8.18
N VAL A 315 -15.36 -4.19 -8.88
CA VAL A 315 -14.19 -4.90 -8.33
C VAL A 315 -13.09 -3.92 -7.97
N GLY A 316 -12.91 -2.83 -8.73
CA GLY A 316 -11.97 -1.75 -8.41
C GLY A 316 -12.23 -1.05 -7.07
N PHE A 317 -13.45 -1.13 -6.51
CA PHE A 317 -13.75 -0.59 -5.18
C PHE A 317 -13.27 -1.47 -4.03
N ILE A 318 -12.91 -2.72 -4.33
CA ILE A 318 -12.34 -3.61 -3.33
C ILE A 318 -10.89 -3.17 -3.11
N PRO A 319 -10.56 -2.67 -1.90
CA PRO A 319 -9.22 -2.18 -1.65
C PRO A 319 -8.22 -3.32 -1.68
N GLY A 320 -7.04 -3.07 -2.24
CA GLY A 320 -5.96 -4.04 -2.35
C GLY A 320 -5.53 -4.34 -3.79
N CYS A 321 -4.31 -4.85 -3.97
CA CYS A 321 -3.76 -5.19 -5.29
C CYS A 321 -4.32 -6.52 -5.84
N GLY A 322 -4.78 -7.43 -4.98
CA GLY A 322 -5.28 -8.76 -5.38
C GLY A 322 -6.42 -8.74 -6.40
N PRO A 323 -7.53 -8.03 -6.12
CA PRO A 323 -8.65 -7.93 -7.06
C PRO A 323 -8.25 -7.39 -8.43
N GLN A 324 -7.33 -6.44 -8.48
CA GLN A 324 -6.82 -5.84 -9.71
C GLN A 324 -5.99 -6.80 -10.54
N ILE A 325 -5.10 -7.54 -9.87
CA ILE A 325 -4.28 -8.56 -10.52
C ILE A 325 -5.18 -9.63 -11.14
N ILE A 326 -6.28 -10.00 -10.47
CA ILE A 326 -7.27 -10.95 -11.02
C ILE A 326 -7.93 -10.38 -12.28
N ILE A 327 -8.38 -9.11 -12.26
CA ILE A 327 -8.98 -8.47 -13.44
C ILE A 327 -7.97 -8.39 -14.58
N THR A 328 -6.73 -7.92 -14.30
CA THR A 328 -5.68 -7.83 -15.31
C THR A 328 -5.30 -9.20 -15.88
N SER A 329 -5.18 -10.22 -15.03
CA SER A 329 -4.91 -11.60 -15.49
C SER A 329 -6.06 -12.14 -16.36
N THR A 330 -7.31 -11.85 -15.98
CA THR A 330 -8.50 -12.26 -16.75
C THR A 330 -8.57 -11.56 -18.11
N TYR A 331 -8.14 -10.29 -18.18
CA TYR A 331 -7.96 -9.56 -19.44
C TYR A 331 -6.86 -10.20 -20.30
N LEU A 332 -5.69 -10.45 -19.74
CA LEU A 332 -4.58 -11.06 -20.48
C LEU A 332 -4.89 -12.48 -20.99
N MET A 333 -5.81 -13.18 -20.34
CA MET A 333 -6.37 -14.46 -20.80
C MET A 333 -7.41 -14.30 -21.94
N GLY A 334 -7.78 -13.08 -22.31
CA GLY A 334 -8.82 -12.80 -23.31
C GLY A 334 -10.24 -13.11 -22.87
N ILE A 335 -10.49 -13.23 -21.56
CA ILE A 335 -11.82 -13.53 -21.00
C ILE A 335 -12.68 -12.27 -20.90
N ILE A 336 -12.07 -11.13 -20.58
CA ILE A 336 -12.76 -9.84 -20.48
C ILE A 336 -12.19 -8.84 -21.50
N PRO A 337 -13.01 -7.89 -21.98
CA PRO A 337 -12.59 -6.89 -22.95
C PRO A 337 -11.67 -5.82 -22.33
N LEU A 338 -10.96 -5.07 -23.16
CA LEU A 338 -10.08 -3.98 -22.73
C LEU A 338 -10.85 -2.87 -22.01
N SER A 339 -12.09 -2.60 -22.42
CA SER A 339 -12.99 -1.67 -21.74
C SER A 339 -13.19 -2.01 -20.25
N ALA A 340 -13.30 -3.29 -19.91
CA ALA A 340 -13.39 -3.74 -18.52
C ALA A 340 -12.07 -3.51 -17.77
N GLN A 341 -10.93 -3.81 -18.38
CA GLN A 341 -9.62 -3.52 -17.81
C GLN A 341 -9.41 -2.03 -17.57
N ILE A 342 -9.83 -1.17 -18.51
CA ILE A 342 -9.81 0.30 -18.36
C ILE A 342 -10.70 0.74 -17.21
N GLY A 343 -11.92 0.20 -17.13
CA GLY A 343 -12.86 0.52 -16.05
C GLY A 343 -12.29 0.19 -14.68
N ASN A 344 -11.71 -1.00 -14.53
CA ASN A 344 -11.05 -1.41 -13.29
C ASN A 344 -9.84 -0.52 -12.96
N ALA A 345 -8.97 -0.24 -13.93
CA ALA A 345 -7.78 0.59 -13.72
C ALA A 345 -8.11 2.02 -13.25
N ILE A 346 -9.19 2.62 -13.74
CA ILE A 346 -9.60 3.99 -13.37
C ILE A 346 -10.37 4.02 -12.04
N SER A 347 -11.14 2.97 -11.73
CA SER A 347 -11.91 2.88 -10.47
C SER A 347 -11.11 2.36 -9.30
N ASN A 348 -9.88 1.91 -9.57
CA ASN A 348 -9.07 1.24 -8.59
C ASN A 348 -8.56 2.22 -7.53
N ASP A 349 -8.96 1.98 -6.29
CA ASP A 349 -8.48 2.77 -5.16
C ASP A 349 -7.18 2.18 -4.55
N GLY A 350 -6.79 0.98 -4.97
CA GLY A 350 -5.55 0.31 -4.53
C GLY A 350 -5.42 0.19 -3.02
N ASP A 351 -4.19 0.01 -2.58
CA ASP A 351 -3.84 -0.04 -1.15
C ASP A 351 -3.88 1.35 -0.49
N ALA A 352 -3.94 2.42 -1.28
CA ALA A 352 -4.05 3.79 -0.80
C ALA A 352 -5.37 4.06 -0.07
N LEU A 353 -6.41 3.31 -0.36
CA LEU A 353 -7.70 3.45 0.32
C LEU A 353 -7.61 3.09 1.80
N PHE A 354 -6.76 2.15 2.20
CA PHE A 354 -6.66 1.72 3.60
C PHE A 354 -6.26 2.83 4.58
N PRO A 355 -5.19 3.61 4.33
CA PRO A 355 -4.88 4.76 5.19
C PRO A 355 -6.00 5.79 5.23
N VAL A 356 -6.72 6.00 4.12
CA VAL A 356 -7.87 6.92 4.09
C VAL A 356 -9.00 6.41 4.97
N LEU A 357 -9.39 5.15 4.83
CA LEU A 357 -10.44 4.51 5.63
C LEU A 357 -10.09 4.50 7.11
N ALA A 358 -8.83 4.26 7.46
CA ALA A 358 -8.35 4.28 8.84
C ALA A 358 -8.52 5.64 9.52
N ILE A 359 -8.37 6.73 8.75
CA ILE A 359 -8.48 8.09 9.27
C ILE A 359 -9.92 8.58 9.22
N SER A 360 -10.60 8.35 8.12
CA SER A 360 -11.98 8.74 7.90
C SER A 360 -12.65 7.87 6.84
N PRO A 361 -13.47 6.88 7.26
CA PRO A 361 -14.22 6.03 6.32
C PRO A 361 -15.09 6.83 5.35
N LYS A 362 -15.62 7.97 5.84
CA LYS A 362 -16.42 8.87 4.99
C LYS A 362 -15.62 9.45 3.84
N VAL A 363 -14.38 9.85 4.08
CA VAL A 363 -13.49 10.40 3.03
C VAL A 363 -13.18 9.33 2.00
N GLY A 364 -12.84 8.13 2.45
CA GLY A 364 -12.56 7.00 1.56
C GLY A 364 -13.74 6.68 0.66
N LEU A 365 -14.92 6.46 1.24
CA LEU A 365 -16.12 6.11 0.49
C LEU A 365 -16.50 7.20 -0.53
N ILE A 366 -16.39 8.46 -0.17
CA ILE A 366 -16.67 9.56 -1.10
C ILE A 366 -15.62 9.60 -2.23
N ALA A 367 -14.34 9.38 -1.93
CA ALA A 367 -13.29 9.35 -2.94
C ALA A 367 -13.52 8.22 -3.96
N THR A 368 -13.83 7.01 -3.51
CA THR A 368 -14.20 5.86 -4.36
C THR A 368 -15.41 6.17 -5.25
N LEU A 369 -16.43 6.86 -4.74
CA LEU A 369 -17.58 7.26 -5.57
C LEU A 369 -17.21 8.29 -6.64
N TYR A 370 -16.24 9.18 -6.36
CA TYR A 370 -15.74 10.13 -7.35
C TYR A 370 -14.88 9.47 -8.42
N SER A 371 -14.08 8.43 -8.11
CA SER A 371 -13.33 7.67 -9.11
C SER A 371 -14.22 6.77 -9.97
N ALA A 372 -15.34 6.29 -9.42
CA ALA A 372 -16.32 5.46 -10.13
C ALA A 372 -16.93 6.14 -11.35
N VAL A 373 -17.26 7.42 -11.24
CA VAL A 373 -17.95 8.15 -12.32
C VAL A 373 -17.11 8.21 -13.59
N PRO A 374 -15.86 8.72 -13.58
CA PRO A 374 -15.02 8.70 -14.77
C PRO A 374 -14.70 7.28 -15.23
N ALA A 375 -14.54 6.30 -14.33
CA ALA A 375 -14.32 4.91 -14.69
C ALA A 375 -15.44 4.35 -15.56
N ILE A 376 -16.70 4.55 -15.16
CA ILE A 376 -17.87 4.12 -15.93
C ILE A 376 -17.93 4.85 -17.28
N ILE A 377 -17.75 6.17 -17.30
CA ILE A 377 -17.84 6.98 -18.52
C ILE A 377 -16.78 6.52 -19.53
N VAL A 378 -15.52 6.34 -19.08
CA VAL A 378 -14.41 6.01 -19.97
C VAL A 378 -14.50 4.55 -20.43
N SER A 379 -14.82 3.60 -19.53
CA SER A 379 -14.94 2.19 -19.88
C SER A 379 -16.06 1.91 -20.88
N TYR A 380 -17.26 2.46 -20.63
CA TYR A 380 -18.38 2.33 -21.59
C TYR A 380 -18.18 3.16 -22.86
N GLY A 381 -17.53 4.32 -22.74
CA GLY A 381 -17.13 5.09 -23.92
C GLY A 381 -16.18 4.29 -24.82
N TYR A 382 -15.23 3.59 -24.23
CA TYR A 382 -14.32 2.70 -24.97
C TYR A 382 -15.06 1.50 -25.58
N LEU A 383 -15.92 0.83 -24.78
CA LEU A 383 -16.75 -0.30 -25.25
C LEU A 383 -17.59 0.06 -26.49
N LEU A 384 -18.26 1.22 -26.45
CA LEU A 384 -19.18 1.65 -27.53
C LEU A 384 -18.47 2.11 -28.80
N ILE A 385 -17.22 2.56 -28.70
CA ILE A 385 -16.48 3.13 -29.85
C ILE A 385 -15.57 2.10 -30.49
N PHE A 386 -14.95 1.20 -29.70
CA PHE A 386 -13.85 0.35 -30.15
C PHE A 386 -14.12 -1.16 -30.03
N GLU A 387 -15.12 -1.58 -29.26
CA GLU A 387 -15.52 -2.98 -29.04
C GLU A 387 -17.00 -3.20 -29.45
#